data_fbb0694bbfd5cdf4dab6e221846e389f
#
_entry.id   fbb0694bbfd5cdf4dab6e221846e389f
#
_cell.length_a   1.000
_cell.length_b   1.000
_cell.length_c   1.000
_cell.angle_alpha   90.00
_cell.angle_beta   90.00
_cell.angle_gamma   90.00
#
_symmetry.space_group_name_H-M   'P 1'
#
loop_
_entity.id
_entity.type
_entity.pdbx_description
1 polymer ?
#
loop_
_entity_poly.entity_id
_entity_poly.type
_entity_poly.pdbx_seq_one_letter_code
_entity_poly.pdbx_strand_id
1 'polypeptide(L)'
;MFQEKQLKDYSNYLSVTLKRDKDDLLSSWQISNLLSQISSQYYKNELLNTISLALNDGIQPENLFILNDSFHINNSYSKLGILNLNNSPDIKSFYHLGRPTSLLPNEKLFKIALVFDCFRQVNEKLSNQKVTSMNKDLLLDFTTAIHSNNDLLNILDEIKTHAHNCLKNEDTNRVQTIQKINKVITDSQTEFEKYENNKLTLDLMIDDIKNKMYDTSQNKKYKELETEYFNIFFSKFHNLKRPIVGIFYPESNKIQILCSNFINKKNRDERFLDIKTISHNSPYLIDFIIGTSIALPLLKVLILIKEKNKLNKKNQQLDLTAPKTDQELDYMISQLSTLAEATENKASQTIDLPYLKDKIIESQEQNNEKFKAPLNHYGFANREVEISVQTTAKTKFTDSPNM
;
A
#
# COMPACT_ATOMS: atom_id res chain seq x y z
N MET A 1 -12.41 -12.18 -10.99
CA MET A 1 -13.09 -11.60 -9.82
C MET A 1 -12.33 -12.09 -8.60
N PHE A 2 -11.42 -11.28 -8.06
CA PHE A 2 -10.68 -11.57 -6.84
C PHE A 2 -11.72 -11.73 -5.73
N GLN A 3 -12.04 -12.95 -5.33
CA GLN A 3 -13.06 -13.17 -4.33
C GLN A 3 -12.40 -13.04 -2.96
N GLU A 4 -12.71 -11.97 -2.20
CA GLU A 4 -12.45 -11.86 -0.75
C GLU A 4 -12.95 -13.10 0.03
N LYS A 5 -13.72 -13.97 -0.61
CA LYS A 5 -14.29 -15.20 -0.02
C LYS A 5 -13.26 -16.23 0.44
N GLN A 6 -12.06 -16.27 -0.15
CA GLN A 6 -11.04 -17.26 0.24
C GLN A 6 -10.31 -16.95 1.53
N LEU A 7 -10.40 -15.69 2.02
CA LEU A 7 -9.72 -15.28 3.25
C LEU A 7 -10.60 -15.39 4.51
N LYS A 8 -11.87 -15.72 4.38
CA LYS A 8 -12.81 -15.88 5.51
C LYS A 8 -12.58 -17.13 6.38
N ASP A 9 -11.71 -18.04 5.98
CA ASP A 9 -11.51 -19.31 6.72
C ASP A 9 -10.38 -19.26 7.77
N TYR A 10 -9.72 -18.10 7.96
CA TYR A 10 -8.73 -17.96 9.01
C TYR A 10 -9.37 -17.44 10.30
N SER A 11 -9.85 -18.37 11.12
CA SER A 11 -10.32 -18.11 12.50
C SER A 11 -9.19 -17.96 13.53
N ASN A 12 -7.93 -17.91 13.08
CA ASN A 12 -6.78 -17.86 13.96
C ASN A 12 -6.22 -16.44 14.03
N TYR A 13 -6.20 -15.87 15.21
CA TYR A 13 -5.51 -14.60 15.46
C TYR A 13 -4.39 -14.80 16.48
N LEU A 14 -3.36 -13.96 16.37
CA LEU A 14 -2.26 -13.93 17.30
C LEU A 14 -2.52 -12.83 18.34
N SER A 15 -2.41 -13.15 19.61
CA SER A 15 -2.30 -12.14 20.67
C SER A 15 -0.84 -11.90 20.96
N VAL A 16 -0.39 -10.66 20.80
CA VAL A 16 0.99 -10.25 21.05
C VAL A 16 1.01 -9.24 22.19
N THR A 17 1.66 -9.59 23.27
CA THR A 17 1.87 -8.70 24.42
C THR A 17 3.26 -8.12 24.34
N LEU A 18 3.34 -6.79 24.26
CA LEU A 18 4.62 -6.07 24.35
C LEU A 18 4.79 -5.58 25.78
N LYS A 19 5.91 -5.95 26.39
CA LYS A 19 6.29 -5.53 27.74
C LYS A 19 7.46 -4.54 27.66
N ARG A 20 7.35 -3.45 28.41
CA ARG A 20 8.36 -2.41 28.45
C ARG A 20 9.34 -2.62 29.60
N ASP A 21 10.62 -2.48 29.32
CA ASP A 21 11.70 -2.69 30.32
C ASP A 21 11.95 -1.48 31.24
N LYS A 22 11.31 -0.34 30.97
CA LYS A 22 11.52 0.91 31.73
C LYS A 22 10.34 1.20 32.62
N ASP A 23 10.60 1.62 33.84
CA ASP A 23 9.59 1.95 34.84
C ASP A 23 9.02 3.38 34.71
N ASP A 24 9.59 4.21 33.80
CA ASP A 24 9.09 5.56 33.57
C ASP A 24 7.79 5.57 32.78
N LEU A 25 6.92 6.54 33.06
CA LEU A 25 5.63 6.70 32.40
C LEU A 25 5.80 7.16 30.93
N LEU A 26 5.03 6.55 30.04
CA LEU A 26 4.85 7.09 28.68
C LEU A 26 3.74 8.16 28.72
N SER A 27 4.02 9.30 28.14
CA SER A 27 2.96 10.30 27.91
C SER A 27 1.96 9.78 26.88
N SER A 28 0.72 10.31 26.92
CA SER A 28 -0.32 9.97 25.94
C SER A 28 0.13 10.24 24.49
N TRP A 29 0.95 11.26 24.28
CA TRP A 29 1.58 11.56 22.99
C TRP A 29 2.53 10.45 22.51
N GLN A 30 3.39 9.97 23.42
CA GLN A 30 4.34 8.87 23.10
C GLN A 30 3.60 7.58 22.76
N ILE A 31 2.56 7.23 23.53
CA ILE A 31 1.70 6.08 23.26
C ILE A 31 1.01 6.23 21.89
N SER A 32 0.38 7.38 21.64
CA SER A 32 -0.30 7.63 20.37
C SER A 32 0.65 7.54 19.17
N ASN A 33 1.86 8.08 19.31
CA ASN A 33 2.87 8.01 18.26
C ASN A 33 3.35 6.57 17.99
N LEU A 34 3.64 5.81 19.06
CA LEU A 34 4.01 4.40 18.99
C LEU A 34 2.94 3.59 18.26
N LEU A 35 1.69 3.67 18.72
CA LEU A 35 0.56 2.95 18.14
C LEU A 35 0.34 3.33 16.67
N SER A 36 0.47 4.63 16.33
CA SER A 36 0.35 5.12 14.96
C SER A 36 1.43 4.56 14.04
N GLN A 37 2.67 4.44 14.51
CA GLN A 37 3.77 3.86 13.75
C GLN A 37 3.58 2.35 13.56
N ILE A 38 3.27 1.61 14.63
CA ILE A 38 2.97 0.18 14.58
C ILE A 38 1.83 -0.08 13.58
N SER A 39 0.72 0.62 13.71
CA SER A 39 -0.43 0.47 12.82
C SER A 39 -0.10 0.75 11.35
N SER A 40 0.77 1.73 11.08
CA SER A 40 1.16 2.05 9.70
C SER A 40 2.05 0.98 9.08
N GLN A 41 2.99 0.42 9.83
CA GLN A 41 3.86 -0.65 9.33
C GLN A 41 3.10 -1.96 9.17
N TYR A 42 2.19 -2.25 10.12
CA TYR A 42 1.27 -3.38 10.00
C TYR A 42 0.47 -3.30 8.71
N TYR A 43 -0.19 -2.15 8.46
CA TYR A 43 -0.95 -1.92 7.23
C TYR A 43 -0.11 -2.15 5.97
N LYS A 44 1.14 -1.66 5.94
CA LYS A 44 2.03 -1.86 4.79
C LYS A 44 2.37 -3.33 4.55
N ASN A 45 2.61 -4.10 5.61
CA ASN A 45 2.89 -5.53 5.48
C ASN A 45 1.67 -6.30 4.93
N GLU A 46 0.47 -6.02 5.44
CA GLU A 46 -0.76 -6.60 4.92
C GLU A 46 -0.98 -6.26 3.44
N LEU A 47 -0.68 -5.01 3.07
CA LEU A 47 -0.80 -4.56 1.70
C LEU A 47 0.20 -5.27 0.77
N LEU A 48 1.46 -5.46 1.19
CA LEU A 48 2.45 -6.24 0.43
C LEU A 48 2.02 -7.69 0.25
N ASN A 49 1.50 -8.32 1.29
CA ASN A 49 0.94 -9.67 1.20
C ASN A 49 -0.23 -9.73 0.22
N THR A 50 -1.12 -8.74 0.25
CA THR A 50 -2.26 -8.67 -0.67
C THR A 50 -1.80 -8.45 -2.11
N ILE A 51 -0.77 -7.64 -2.34
CA ILE A 51 -0.14 -7.46 -3.66
C ILE A 51 0.46 -8.79 -4.14
N SER A 52 1.20 -9.50 -3.28
CA SER A 52 1.78 -10.80 -3.63
C SER A 52 0.71 -11.83 -4.01
N LEU A 53 -0.38 -11.90 -3.25
CA LEU A 53 -1.50 -12.78 -3.56
C LEU A 53 -2.17 -12.41 -4.89
N ALA A 54 -2.37 -11.11 -5.17
CA ALA A 54 -2.94 -10.66 -6.43
C ALA A 54 -2.08 -11.06 -7.64
N LEU A 55 -0.75 -10.92 -7.54
CA LEU A 55 0.19 -11.33 -8.58
C LEU A 55 0.17 -12.86 -8.77
N ASN A 56 0.11 -13.63 -7.68
CA ASN A 56 0.01 -15.10 -7.74
C ASN A 56 -1.31 -15.57 -8.34
N ASP A 57 -2.38 -14.81 -8.16
CA ASP A 57 -3.70 -15.09 -8.77
C ASP A 57 -3.80 -14.63 -10.23
N GLY A 58 -2.68 -14.22 -10.84
CA GLY A 58 -2.56 -13.90 -12.26
C GLY A 58 -2.89 -12.45 -12.62
N ILE A 59 -3.04 -11.56 -11.62
CA ILE A 59 -3.14 -10.13 -11.91
C ILE A 59 -1.83 -9.66 -12.54
N GLN A 60 -1.93 -9.03 -13.70
CA GLN A 60 -0.77 -8.49 -14.39
C GLN A 60 -0.18 -7.32 -13.59
N PRO A 61 1.16 -7.27 -13.41
CA PRO A 61 1.81 -6.21 -12.63
C PRO A 61 1.52 -4.80 -13.14
N GLU A 62 1.33 -4.63 -14.45
CA GLU A 62 0.97 -3.37 -15.09
C GLU A 62 -0.38 -2.84 -14.64
N ASN A 63 -1.25 -3.73 -14.16
CA ASN A 63 -2.58 -3.38 -13.68
C ASN A 63 -2.61 -3.03 -12.18
N LEU A 64 -1.51 -3.31 -11.46
CA LEU A 64 -1.36 -2.85 -10.08
C LEU A 64 -0.84 -1.41 -10.07
N PHE A 65 -1.44 -0.55 -9.28
CA PHE A 65 -1.04 0.85 -9.18
C PHE A 65 -1.11 1.37 -7.74
N ILE A 66 -0.31 2.40 -7.47
CA ILE A 66 -0.30 3.16 -6.22
C ILE A 66 -0.72 4.60 -6.49
N LEU A 67 -1.43 5.20 -5.55
CA LEU A 67 -1.83 6.60 -5.61
C LEU A 67 -0.87 7.51 -4.84
N ASN A 68 -0.92 8.80 -5.12
CA ASN A 68 -0.04 9.79 -4.46
C ASN A 68 -0.49 10.13 -3.03
N ASP A 69 -1.66 9.67 -2.60
CA ASP A 69 -2.23 10.00 -1.31
C ASP A 69 -2.17 8.81 -0.34
N SER A 70 -2.33 9.11 0.94
CA SER A 70 -2.43 8.10 2.00
C SER A 70 -3.86 8.00 2.48
N PHE A 71 -4.29 6.81 2.89
CA PHE A 71 -5.57 6.65 3.57
C PHE A 71 -5.63 7.51 4.83
N HIS A 72 -6.67 8.34 4.89
CA HIS A 72 -7.07 9.01 6.12
C HIS A 72 -8.19 8.24 6.81
N ILE A 73 -8.10 8.14 8.14
CA ILE A 73 -9.13 7.48 8.96
C ILE A 73 -10.32 8.45 9.10
N ASN A 74 -11.06 8.60 8.01
CA ASN A 74 -12.29 9.38 7.96
C ASN A 74 -13.38 8.64 7.16
N ASN A 75 -14.61 9.12 7.26
CA ASN A 75 -15.75 8.47 6.60
C ASN A 75 -15.70 8.54 5.06
N SER A 76 -14.91 9.45 4.46
CA SER A 76 -14.83 9.60 3.00
C SER A 76 -14.19 8.39 2.31
N TYR A 77 -13.27 7.70 2.99
CA TYR A 77 -12.61 6.51 2.46
C TYR A 77 -13.38 5.20 2.73
N SER A 78 -14.42 5.24 3.57
CA SER A 78 -15.18 4.04 3.96
C SER A 78 -15.96 3.39 2.82
N LYS A 79 -16.15 4.09 1.70
CA LYS A 79 -16.87 3.63 0.51
C LYS A 79 -15.93 3.20 -0.62
N LEU A 80 -14.62 3.34 -0.43
CA LEU A 80 -13.64 2.92 -1.42
C LEU A 80 -13.57 1.39 -1.44
N GLY A 81 -13.99 0.83 -2.54
CA GLY A 81 -13.95 -0.59 -2.82
C GLY A 81 -13.73 -0.80 -4.30
N ILE A 82 -14.79 -1.10 -5.02
CA ILE A 82 -14.77 -1.19 -6.49
C ILE A 82 -15.32 0.13 -7.04
N LEU A 83 -14.55 0.80 -7.88
CA LEU A 83 -14.92 2.01 -8.61
C LEU A 83 -15.12 1.66 -10.09
N ASN A 84 -16.23 2.10 -10.65
CA ASN A 84 -16.53 1.92 -12.07
C ASN A 84 -16.18 3.21 -12.84
N LEU A 85 -15.13 3.16 -13.67
CA LEU A 85 -14.68 4.33 -14.44
C LEU A 85 -15.63 4.75 -15.57
N ASN A 86 -16.71 4.00 -15.77
CA ASN A 86 -17.78 4.40 -16.71
C ASN A 86 -18.86 5.26 -16.02
N ASN A 87 -18.62 5.72 -14.79
CA ASN A 87 -19.60 6.47 -14.04
C ASN A 87 -18.95 7.71 -13.37
N SER A 88 -19.62 8.86 -13.49
CA SER A 88 -19.08 10.15 -13.04
C SER A 88 -18.75 10.22 -11.54
N PRO A 89 -19.57 9.70 -10.59
CA PRO A 89 -19.22 9.70 -9.17
C PRO A 89 -17.94 8.94 -8.84
N ASP A 90 -17.71 7.79 -9.47
CA ASP A 90 -16.56 6.94 -9.21
C ASP A 90 -15.27 7.53 -9.81
N ILE A 91 -15.35 8.11 -11.01
CA ILE A 91 -14.22 8.83 -11.59
C ILE A 91 -13.82 10.03 -10.74
N LYS A 92 -14.80 10.82 -10.27
CA LYS A 92 -14.53 11.93 -9.36
C LYS A 92 -13.86 11.45 -8.08
N SER A 93 -14.33 10.33 -7.53
CA SER A 93 -13.70 9.70 -6.36
C SER A 93 -12.27 9.29 -6.65
N PHE A 94 -12.01 8.63 -7.78
CA PHE A 94 -10.67 8.22 -8.19
C PHE A 94 -9.75 9.41 -8.43
N TYR A 95 -10.23 10.44 -9.13
CA TYR A 95 -9.49 11.69 -9.33
C TYR A 95 -9.06 12.35 -8.00
N HIS A 96 -9.94 12.33 -6.99
CA HIS A 96 -9.64 12.90 -5.67
C HIS A 96 -8.62 12.10 -4.87
N LEU A 97 -8.45 10.81 -5.16
CA LEU A 97 -7.43 9.97 -4.53
C LEU A 97 -6.00 10.24 -5.04
N GLY A 98 -5.86 11.00 -6.12
CA GLY A 98 -4.57 11.42 -6.64
C GLY A 98 -4.12 10.72 -7.92
N ARG A 99 -2.84 10.86 -8.25
CA ARG A 99 -2.24 10.32 -9.48
C ARG A 99 -1.96 8.83 -9.33
N PRO A 100 -2.51 7.95 -10.20
CA PRO A 100 -2.12 6.55 -10.24
C PRO A 100 -0.73 6.39 -10.86
N THR A 101 0.05 5.46 -10.31
CA THR A 101 1.35 5.02 -10.84
C THR A 101 1.38 3.52 -10.81
N SER A 102 1.47 2.87 -11.95
CA SER A 102 1.48 1.41 -12.06
C SER A 102 2.78 0.80 -11.54
N LEU A 103 2.71 -0.47 -11.13
CA LEU A 103 3.86 -1.24 -10.65
C LEU A 103 4.86 -1.49 -11.77
N LEU A 104 4.39 -1.91 -12.95
CA LEU A 104 5.10 -1.83 -14.21
C LEU A 104 4.34 -0.86 -15.13
N PRO A 105 5.02 -0.21 -16.10
CA PRO A 105 4.40 0.77 -16.99
C PRO A 105 3.11 0.25 -17.63
N ASN A 106 2.05 1.05 -17.56
CA ASN A 106 0.74 0.79 -18.16
C ASN A 106 0.29 2.03 -18.91
N GLU A 107 0.14 1.94 -20.22
CA GLU A 107 -0.21 3.07 -21.07
C GLU A 107 -1.54 3.73 -20.69
N LYS A 108 -2.59 2.93 -20.45
CA LYS A 108 -3.92 3.48 -20.10
C LYS A 108 -3.89 4.22 -18.77
N LEU A 109 -3.27 3.62 -17.75
CA LEU A 109 -3.11 4.27 -16.44
C LEU A 109 -2.22 5.51 -16.53
N PHE A 110 -1.17 5.49 -17.36
CA PHE A 110 -0.33 6.65 -17.61
C PHE A 110 -1.14 7.80 -18.24
N LYS A 111 -1.94 7.52 -19.28
CA LYS A 111 -2.81 8.52 -19.93
C LYS A 111 -3.83 9.10 -18.94
N ILE A 112 -4.49 8.26 -18.14
CA ILE A 112 -5.43 8.70 -17.10
C ILE A 112 -4.71 9.59 -16.08
N ALA A 113 -3.52 9.18 -15.61
CA ALA A 113 -2.73 9.94 -14.66
C ALA A 113 -2.37 11.34 -15.20
N LEU A 114 -1.94 11.39 -16.45
CA LEU A 114 -1.53 12.63 -17.11
C LEU A 114 -2.73 13.60 -17.29
N VAL A 115 -3.87 13.06 -17.74
CA VAL A 115 -5.12 13.85 -17.88
C VAL A 115 -5.58 14.37 -16.52
N PHE A 116 -5.55 13.55 -15.47
CA PHE A 116 -5.93 13.98 -14.13
C PHE A 116 -5.02 15.08 -13.58
N ASP A 117 -3.72 14.97 -13.81
CA ASP A 117 -2.76 15.99 -13.36
C ASP A 117 -2.89 17.28 -14.15
N CYS A 118 -3.03 17.19 -15.47
CA CYS A 118 -3.27 18.34 -16.33
C CYS A 118 -4.55 19.09 -15.88
N PHE A 119 -5.66 18.36 -15.73
CA PHE A 119 -6.93 18.91 -15.29
C PHE A 119 -6.85 19.57 -13.90
N ARG A 120 -6.11 18.94 -12.96
CA ARG A 120 -5.89 19.47 -11.61
C ARG A 120 -5.09 20.76 -11.65
N GLN A 121 -3.97 20.77 -12.36
CA GLN A 121 -3.09 21.93 -12.46
C GLN A 121 -3.79 23.10 -13.16
N VAL A 122 -4.53 22.84 -14.23
CA VAL A 122 -5.32 23.87 -14.93
C VAL A 122 -6.36 24.48 -13.99
N ASN A 123 -7.13 23.64 -13.27
CA ASN A 123 -8.12 24.12 -12.31
C ASN A 123 -7.47 24.92 -11.15
N GLU A 124 -6.28 24.57 -10.73
CA GLU A 124 -5.50 25.35 -9.76
C GLU A 124 -5.18 26.75 -10.31
N LYS A 125 -4.75 26.85 -11.58
CA LYS A 125 -4.47 28.16 -12.20
C LYS A 125 -5.72 29.03 -12.32
N LEU A 126 -6.90 28.43 -12.68
CA LEU A 126 -8.16 29.13 -12.68
C LEU A 126 -8.58 29.59 -11.28
N SER A 127 -8.54 28.73 -10.29
CA SER A 127 -8.89 29.04 -8.89
C SER A 127 -8.03 30.16 -8.28
N ASN A 128 -6.75 30.17 -8.57
CA ASN A 128 -5.81 31.19 -8.10
C ASN A 128 -6.14 32.59 -8.64
N GLN A 129 -6.91 32.67 -9.71
CA GLN A 129 -7.43 33.92 -10.29
C GLN A 129 -8.90 34.18 -9.92
N LYS A 130 -9.47 33.42 -8.99
CA LYS A 130 -10.88 33.47 -8.59
C LYS A 130 -11.85 33.22 -9.76
N VAL A 131 -11.39 32.52 -10.79
CA VAL A 131 -12.19 32.09 -11.93
C VAL A 131 -12.86 30.76 -11.62
N THR A 132 -14.05 30.52 -12.17
CA THR A 132 -14.76 29.26 -12.00
C THR A 132 -13.92 28.11 -12.58
N SER A 133 -13.72 27.06 -11.80
CA SER A 133 -13.01 25.84 -12.23
C SER A 133 -13.84 25.08 -13.27
N MET A 134 -13.17 24.34 -14.12
CA MET A 134 -13.83 23.42 -15.07
C MET A 134 -14.69 22.39 -14.32
N ASN A 135 -15.80 22.01 -14.94
CA ASN A 135 -16.69 20.97 -14.39
C ASN A 135 -15.98 19.61 -14.38
N LYS A 136 -15.99 18.93 -13.22
CA LYS A 136 -15.40 17.61 -13.05
C LYS A 136 -16.16 16.48 -13.78
N ASP A 137 -17.36 16.75 -14.32
CA ASP A 137 -18.07 15.79 -15.18
C ASP A 137 -17.30 15.50 -16.48
N LEU A 138 -16.51 16.46 -16.98
CA LEU A 138 -15.61 16.30 -18.12
C LEU A 138 -14.59 15.16 -17.93
N LEU A 139 -14.26 14.80 -16.68
CA LEU A 139 -13.34 13.66 -16.39
C LEU A 139 -13.91 12.33 -16.92
N LEU A 140 -15.24 12.16 -16.95
CA LEU A 140 -15.87 10.98 -17.54
C LEU A 140 -15.63 10.93 -19.05
N ASP A 141 -15.86 12.07 -19.73
CA ASP A 141 -15.69 12.16 -21.18
C ASP A 141 -14.24 11.88 -21.57
N PHE A 142 -13.27 12.50 -20.89
CA PHE A 142 -11.86 12.30 -21.13
C PHE A 142 -11.41 10.85 -20.85
N THR A 143 -11.90 10.24 -19.78
CA THR A 143 -11.56 8.86 -19.45
C THR A 143 -12.17 7.91 -20.49
N THR A 144 -13.39 8.14 -20.92
CA THR A 144 -14.05 7.39 -21.99
C THR A 144 -13.28 7.51 -23.31
N ALA A 145 -12.81 8.72 -23.66
CA ALA A 145 -11.98 8.94 -24.85
C ALA A 145 -10.66 8.16 -24.79
N ILE A 146 -9.98 8.11 -23.62
CA ILE A 146 -8.79 7.28 -23.42
C ILE A 146 -9.09 5.79 -23.65
N HIS A 147 -10.22 5.31 -23.14
CA HIS A 147 -10.62 3.91 -23.33
C HIS A 147 -10.95 3.56 -24.78
N SER A 148 -11.49 4.53 -25.51
CA SER A 148 -11.76 4.41 -26.96
C SER A 148 -10.50 4.57 -27.82
N ASN A 149 -9.31 4.62 -27.20
CA ASN A 149 -8.02 4.84 -27.86
C ASN A 149 -7.93 6.14 -28.67
N ASN A 150 -8.64 7.19 -28.26
CA ASN A 150 -8.49 8.51 -28.84
C ASN A 150 -7.08 9.05 -28.56
N ASP A 151 -6.61 9.91 -29.48
CA ASP A 151 -5.33 10.57 -29.31
C ASP A 151 -5.33 11.47 -28.08
N LEU A 152 -4.35 11.25 -27.20
CA LEU A 152 -4.21 12.01 -25.96
C LEU A 152 -3.99 13.52 -26.20
N LEU A 153 -3.30 13.87 -27.30
CA LEU A 153 -3.06 15.27 -27.66
C LEU A 153 -4.39 16.01 -27.88
N ASN A 154 -5.38 15.35 -28.52
CA ASN A 154 -6.71 15.92 -28.71
C ASN A 154 -7.42 16.15 -27.37
N ILE A 155 -7.30 15.21 -26.42
CA ILE A 155 -7.88 15.36 -25.08
C ILE A 155 -7.25 16.54 -24.33
N LEU A 156 -5.92 16.72 -24.43
CA LEU A 156 -5.22 17.86 -23.81
C LEU A 156 -5.66 19.19 -24.43
N ASP A 157 -5.90 19.23 -25.75
CA ASP A 157 -6.42 20.43 -26.43
C ASP A 157 -7.88 20.71 -26.06
N GLU A 158 -8.69 19.68 -25.82
CA GLU A 158 -10.05 19.85 -25.27
C GLU A 158 -10.01 20.45 -23.85
N ILE A 159 -9.12 19.96 -22.97
CA ILE A 159 -8.91 20.55 -21.63
C ILE A 159 -8.55 22.03 -21.75
N LYS A 160 -7.62 22.38 -22.66
CA LYS A 160 -7.25 23.77 -22.94
C LYS A 160 -8.44 24.61 -23.37
N THR A 161 -9.25 24.09 -24.29
CA THR A 161 -10.44 24.78 -24.81
C THR A 161 -11.46 25.03 -23.70
N HIS A 162 -11.78 24.02 -22.89
CA HIS A 162 -12.67 24.17 -21.75
C HIS A 162 -12.14 25.17 -20.72
N ALA A 163 -10.84 25.16 -20.44
CA ALA A 163 -10.22 26.12 -19.54
C ALA A 163 -10.31 27.57 -20.06
N HIS A 164 -10.08 27.76 -21.34
CA HIS A 164 -10.21 29.10 -21.96
C HIS A 164 -11.66 29.61 -21.93
N ASN A 165 -12.64 28.72 -22.08
CA ASN A 165 -14.07 29.07 -21.99
C ASN A 165 -14.51 29.47 -20.57
N CYS A 166 -13.77 29.05 -19.53
CA CYS A 166 -14.02 29.51 -18.16
C CYS A 166 -13.57 30.99 -17.94
N LEU A 167 -12.68 31.52 -18.79
CA LEU A 167 -12.13 32.86 -18.67
C LEU A 167 -13.02 33.90 -19.36
N LYS A 168 -13.52 34.88 -18.61
CA LYS A 168 -14.30 36.00 -19.16
C LYS A 168 -13.37 37.07 -19.77
N ASN A 169 -13.88 37.85 -20.70
CA ASN A 169 -13.12 38.95 -21.33
C ASN A 169 -12.71 40.05 -20.35
N GLU A 170 -13.40 40.18 -19.23
CA GLU A 170 -13.22 41.21 -18.20
C GLU A 170 -12.21 40.80 -17.14
N ASP A 171 -11.66 39.58 -17.17
CA ASP A 171 -10.70 39.09 -16.17
C ASP A 171 -9.37 39.85 -16.30
N THR A 172 -8.99 40.60 -15.26
CA THR A 172 -7.83 41.50 -15.23
C THR A 172 -6.50 40.82 -15.53
N ASN A 173 -6.39 39.51 -15.24
CA ASN A 173 -5.17 38.71 -15.44
C ASN A 173 -5.35 37.64 -16.54
N ARG A 174 -6.31 37.80 -17.44
CA ARG A 174 -6.66 36.79 -18.44
C ARG A 174 -5.46 36.30 -19.26
N VAL A 175 -4.65 37.24 -19.78
CA VAL A 175 -3.49 36.90 -20.63
C VAL A 175 -2.47 36.07 -19.86
N GLN A 176 -2.15 36.45 -18.62
CA GLN A 176 -1.21 35.69 -17.80
C GLN A 176 -1.75 34.31 -17.43
N THR A 177 -3.05 34.20 -17.18
CA THR A 177 -3.70 32.93 -16.87
C THR A 177 -3.67 32.00 -18.07
N ILE A 178 -3.99 32.50 -19.27
CA ILE A 178 -3.87 31.76 -20.54
C ILE A 178 -2.43 31.24 -20.75
N GLN A 179 -1.43 32.09 -20.51
CA GLN A 179 -0.03 31.67 -20.63
C GLN A 179 0.31 30.53 -19.65
N LYS A 180 -0.15 30.63 -18.38
CA LYS A 180 0.06 29.57 -17.38
C LYS A 180 -0.66 28.26 -17.75
N ILE A 181 -1.90 28.35 -18.26
CA ILE A 181 -2.65 27.20 -18.74
C ILE A 181 -1.92 26.55 -19.93
N ASN A 182 -1.55 27.35 -20.93
CA ASN A 182 -0.82 26.84 -22.10
C ASN A 182 0.48 26.15 -21.69
N LYS A 183 1.20 26.69 -20.68
CA LYS A 183 2.39 26.03 -20.15
C LYS A 183 2.06 24.64 -19.56
N VAL A 184 1.01 24.53 -18.75
CA VAL A 184 0.58 23.21 -18.19
C VAL A 184 0.28 22.22 -19.30
N ILE A 185 -0.43 22.65 -20.35
CA ILE A 185 -0.74 21.79 -21.51
C ILE A 185 0.55 21.35 -22.21
N THR A 186 1.45 22.29 -22.52
CA THR A 186 2.73 21.97 -23.18
C THR A 186 3.60 21.04 -22.31
N ASP A 187 3.68 21.27 -21.00
CA ASP A 187 4.42 20.39 -20.10
C ASP A 187 3.83 18.97 -20.12
N SER A 188 2.48 18.84 -20.15
CA SER A 188 1.79 17.55 -20.26
C SER A 188 2.02 16.87 -21.63
N GLN A 189 2.03 17.62 -22.72
CA GLN A 189 2.35 17.11 -24.06
C GLN A 189 3.78 16.59 -24.11
N THR A 190 4.73 17.34 -23.56
CA THR A 190 6.15 16.94 -23.49
C THR A 190 6.32 15.66 -22.64
N GLU A 191 5.61 15.51 -21.54
CA GLU A 191 5.62 14.30 -20.72
C GLU A 191 5.09 13.10 -21.50
N PHE A 192 4.02 13.28 -22.28
CA PHE A 192 3.47 12.25 -23.13
C PHE A 192 4.43 11.86 -24.27
N GLU A 193 4.99 12.82 -24.99
CA GLU A 193 5.99 12.58 -26.04
C GLU A 193 7.21 11.81 -25.50
N LYS A 194 7.67 12.16 -24.30
CA LYS A 194 8.75 11.44 -23.64
C LYS A 194 8.38 9.98 -23.35
N TYR A 195 7.16 9.71 -22.91
CA TYR A 195 6.66 8.36 -22.68
C TYR A 195 6.61 7.58 -24.00
N GLU A 196 6.01 8.14 -25.06
CA GLU A 196 5.90 7.49 -26.37
C GLU A 196 7.29 7.18 -26.97
N ASN A 197 8.26 8.10 -26.85
CA ASN A 197 9.63 7.88 -27.30
C ASN A 197 10.34 6.75 -26.54
N ASN A 198 9.94 6.48 -25.32
CA ASN A 198 10.50 5.38 -24.51
C ASN A 198 9.67 4.09 -24.59
N LYS A 199 8.47 4.13 -25.15
CA LYS A 199 7.49 3.03 -25.11
C LYS A 199 8.06 1.71 -25.57
N LEU A 200 8.68 1.67 -26.76
CA LEU A 200 9.29 0.44 -27.28
C LEU A 200 10.34 -0.15 -26.31
N THR A 201 11.16 0.71 -25.72
CA THR A 201 12.18 0.25 -24.76
C THR A 201 11.55 -0.23 -23.45
N LEU A 202 10.46 0.43 -22.99
CA LEU A 202 9.71 0.01 -21.82
C LEU A 202 9.02 -1.35 -22.04
N ASP A 203 8.44 -1.57 -23.21
CA ASP A 203 7.81 -2.84 -23.58
C ASP A 203 8.86 -3.98 -23.59
N LEU A 204 10.04 -3.74 -24.17
CA LEU A 204 11.15 -4.69 -24.12
C LEU A 204 11.62 -4.98 -22.69
N MET A 205 11.72 -3.95 -21.84
CA MET A 205 12.08 -4.15 -20.44
C MET A 205 11.04 -4.99 -19.69
N ILE A 206 9.76 -4.77 -19.95
CA ILE A 206 8.67 -5.55 -19.34
C ILE A 206 8.75 -7.01 -19.80
N ASP A 207 9.01 -7.23 -21.09
CA ASP A 207 9.19 -8.58 -21.64
C ASP A 207 10.42 -9.28 -21.06
N ASP A 208 11.53 -8.57 -20.91
CA ASP A 208 12.74 -9.10 -20.25
C ASP A 208 12.47 -9.47 -18.76
N ILE A 209 11.70 -8.64 -18.05
CA ILE A 209 11.27 -8.95 -16.66
C ILE A 209 10.44 -10.24 -16.67
N LYS A 210 9.46 -10.37 -17.58
CA LYS A 210 8.58 -11.54 -17.68
C LYS A 210 9.35 -12.80 -18.05
N ASN A 211 10.34 -12.67 -18.92
CA ASN A 211 11.17 -13.78 -19.40
C ASN A 211 12.39 -14.09 -18.50
N LYS A 212 12.53 -13.41 -17.35
CA LYS A 212 13.66 -13.58 -16.42
C LYS A 212 15.04 -13.23 -17.04
N MET A 213 15.05 -12.38 -18.06
CA MET A 213 16.27 -11.93 -18.76
C MET A 213 16.67 -10.49 -18.40
N TYR A 214 15.95 -9.88 -17.43
CA TYR A 214 16.18 -8.49 -17.05
C TYR A 214 17.52 -8.30 -16.34
N ASP A 215 18.41 -7.51 -16.97
CA ASP A 215 19.71 -7.13 -16.42
C ASP A 215 20.01 -5.65 -16.71
N THR A 216 20.09 -4.84 -15.65
CA THR A 216 20.42 -3.41 -15.75
C THR A 216 21.92 -3.14 -15.84
N SER A 217 22.78 -4.13 -15.56
CA SER A 217 24.23 -3.93 -15.51
C SER A 217 24.81 -3.65 -16.89
N GLN A 218 24.17 -4.15 -17.95
CA GLN A 218 24.65 -4.08 -19.32
C GLN A 218 24.03 -2.95 -20.15
N ASN A 219 22.95 -2.31 -19.67
CA ASN A 219 22.22 -1.30 -20.42
C ASN A 219 21.95 -0.03 -19.60
N LYS A 220 22.73 1.05 -19.88
CA LYS A 220 22.58 2.32 -19.20
C LYS A 220 21.15 2.90 -19.32
N LYS A 221 20.52 2.76 -20.50
CA LYS A 221 19.15 3.25 -20.73
C LYS A 221 18.12 2.49 -19.87
N TYR A 222 18.32 1.18 -19.66
CA TYR A 222 17.48 0.40 -18.76
C TYR A 222 17.55 0.95 -17.33
N LYS A 223 18.73 1.28 -16.83
CA LYS A 223 18.90 1.83 -15.49
C LYS A 223 18.21 3.21 -15.31
N GLU A 224 18.26 4.05 -16.34
CA GLU A 224 17.57 5.34 -16.34
C GLU A 224 16.04 5.14 -16.30
N LEU A 225 15.50 4.28 -17.17
CA LEU A 225 14.08 3.98 -17.24
C LEU A 225 13.57 3.23 -16.00
N GLU A 226 14.39 2.35 -15.40
CA GLU A 226 14.07 1.70 -14.13
C GLU A 226 13.81 2.74 -13.04
N THR A 227 14.70 3.72 -12.92
CA THR A 227 14.55 4.78 -11.93
C THR A 227 13.31 5.63 -12.19
N GLU A 228 13.00 5.92 -13.44
CA GLU A 228 11.92 6.80 -13.83
C GLU A 228 10.54 6.13 -13.80
N TYR A 229 10.43 4.84 -14.14
CA TYR A 229 9.13 4.17 -14.31
C TYR A 229 8.89 3.01 -13.36
N PHE A 230 9.90 2.23 -13.01
CA PHE A 230 9.74 0.99 -12.25
C PHE A 230 9.90 1.17 -10.74
N ASN A 231 10.82 2.05 -10.32
CA ASN A 231 11.10 2.26 -8.89
C ASN A 231 10.11 3.24 -8.22
N ILE A 232 9.31 3.99 -9.00
CA ILE A 232 8.41 5.00 -8.45
C ILE A 232 7.35 4.37 -7.54
N PHE A 233 6.81 3.21 -7.91
CA PHE A 233 5.80 2.53 -7.11
C PHE A 233 6.30 2.24 -5.70
N PHE A 234 7.46 1.59 -5.57
CA PHE A 234 8.03 1.25 -4.27
C PHE A 234 8.51 2.47 -3.50
N SER A 235 9.05 3.48 -4.19
CA SER A 235 9.41 4.75 -3.56
C SER A 235 8.19 5.41 -2.89
N LYS A 236 7.06 5.51 -3.59
CA LYS A 236 5.79 6.01 -3.02
C LYS A 236 5.31 5.12 -1.88
N PHE A 237 5.37 3.81 -2.05
CA PHE A 237 4.97 2.84 -1.03
C PHE A 237 5.71 3.06 0.29
N HIS A 238 7.01 3.32 0.24
CA HIS A 238 7.83 3.55 1.43
C HIS A 238 7.61 4.92 2.07
N ASN A 239 7.38 5.96 1.25
CA ASN A 239 7.25 7.34 1.71
C ASN A 239 5.85 7.66 2.27
N LEU A 240 4.79 7.05 1.72
CA LEU A 240 3.43 7.24 2.22
C LEU A 240 3.20 6.48 3.52
N LYS A 241 2.46 7.09 4.45
CA LYS A 241 2.17 6.47 5.75
C LYS A 241 1.23 5.27 5.61
N ARG A 242 0.17 5.41 4.82
CA ARG A 242 -0.81 4.36 4.49
C ARG A 242 -1.10 4.42 3.00
N PRO A 243 -0.21 3.85 2.15
CA PRO A 243 -0.35 3.93 0.70
C PRO A 243 -1.67 3.32 0.23
N ILE A 244 -2.28 3.95 -0.76
CA ILE A 244 -3.49 3.45 -1.42
C ILE A 244 -3.05 2.71 -2.67
N VAL A 245 -3.27 1.40 -2.70
CA VAL A 245 -2.96 0.54 -3.85
C VAL A 245 -4.25 -0.01 -4.42
N GLY A 246 -4.31 -0.13 -5.73
CA GLY A 246 -5.46 -0.68 -6.44
C GLY A 246 -5.06 -1.57 -7.59
N ILE A 247 -6.06 -2.31 -8.09
CA ILE A 247 -5.99 -3.10 -9.31
C ILE A 247 -6.88 -2.43 -10.35
N PHE A 248 -6.36 -2.24 -11.54
CA PHE A 248 -7.11 -1.79 -12.70
C PHE A 248 -7.52 -3.01 -13.54
N TYR A 249 -8.79 -3.10 -13.89
CA TYR A 249 -9.37 -4.10 -14.78
C TYR A 249 -9.70 -3.46 -16.13
N PRO A 250 -8.79 -3.50 -17.11
CA PRO A 250 -8.96 -2.78 -18.38
C PRO A 250 -10.19 -3.22 -19.16
N GLU A 251 -10.54 -4.51 -19.12
CA GLU A 251 -11.68 -5.08 -19.85
C GLU A 251 -13.04 -4.55 -19.37
N SER A 252 -13.17 -4.31 -18.07
CA SER A 252 -14.42 -3.87 -17.44
C SER A 252 -14.42 -2.40 -17.04
N ASN A 253 -13.29 -1.71 -17.24
CA ASN A 253 -13.09 -0.33 -16.84
C ASN A 253 -13.35 -0.08 -15.36
N LYS A 254 -12.89 -1.00 -14.53
CA LYS A 254 -13.09 -0.95 -13.08
C LYS A 254 -11.75 -0.89 -12.35
N ILE A 255 -11.81 -0.31 -11.18
CA ILE A 255 -10.70 -0.26 -10.23
C ILE A 255 -11.16 -0.92 -8.93
N GLN A 256 -10.33 -1.76 -8.37
CA GLN A 256 -10.50 -2.30 -7.03
C GLN A 256 -9.42 -1.72 -6.12
N ILE A 257 -9.82 -1.02 -5.07
CA ILE A 257 -8.89 -0.53 -4.05
C ILE A 257 -8.61 -1.66 -3.05
N LEU A 258 -7.33 -1.99 -2.90
CA LEU A 258 -6.88 -3.03 -1.97
C LEU A 258 -6.92 -2.54 -0.53
N CYS A 259 -7.18 -3.46 0.40
CA CYS A 259 -7.19 -3.18 1.83
C CYS A 259 -8.12 -2.05 2.29
N SER A 260 -9.11 -1.67 1.46
CA SER A 260 -10.14 -0.68 1.85
C SER A 260 -10.89 -1.10 3.11
N ASN A 261 -11.03 -2.41 3.34
CA ASN A 261 -11.68 -2.99 4.52
C ASN A 261 -10.93 -2.70 5.82
N PHE A 262 -9.61 -2.44 5.78
CA PHE A 262 -8.85 -2.02 6.96
C PHE A 262 -9.32 -0.68 7.55
N ILE A 263 -10.08 0.09 6.78
CA ILE A 263 -10.53 1.43 7.18
C ILE A 263 -12.03 1.43 7.43
N ASN A 264 -12.75 0.46 6.88
CA ASN A 264 -14.19 0.37 7.03
C ASN A 264 -14.56 -0.38 8.32
N LYS A 265 -15.02 0.37 9.34
CA LYS A 265 -15.46 -0.18 10.63
C LYS A 265 -16.59 -1.21 10.56
N LYS A 266 -17.36 -1.25 9.45
CA LYS A 266 -18.49 -2.16 9.30
C LYS A 266 -18.08 -3.58 8.94
N ASN A 267 -16.92 -3.74 8.27
CA ASN A 267 -16.39 -5.02 7.85
C ASN A 267 -15.02 -5.23 8.50
N ARG A 268 -14.97 -5.26 9.83
CA ARG A 268 -13.75 -5.61 10.55
C ARG A 268 -13.33 -7.00 10.10
N ASP A 269 -12.29 -7.05 9.29
CA ASP A 269 -11.63 -8.27 8.89
C ASP A 269 -10.75 -8.74 10.07
N GLU A 270 -10.64 -10.04 10.26
CA GLU A 270 -9.78 -10.68 11.27
C GLU A 270 -8.29 -10.32 11.12
N ARG A 271 -7.94 -9.59 10.05
CA ARG A 271 -6.59 -9.07 9.76
C ARG A 271 -6.28 -7.73 10.41
N PHE A 272 -7.20 -7.14 11.19
CA PHE A 272 -6.97 -5.86 11.85
C PHE A 272 -5.98 -5.99 13.01
N LEU A 273 -5.14 -4.96 13.13
CA LEU A 273 -4.42 -4.71 14.37
C LEU A 273 -5.38 -4.07 15.37
N ASP A 274 -5.88 -4.84 16.31
CA ASP A 274 -6.70 -4.36 17.41
C ASP A 274 -5.87 -4.30 18.70
N ILE A 275 -6.07 -3.24 19.48
CA ILE A 275 -5.49 -3.13 20.81
C ILE A 275 -6.49 -3.74 21.78
N LYS A 276 -6.09 -4.83 22.44
CA LYS A 276 -6.93 -5.50 23.43
C LYS A 276 -6.89 -4.77 24.77
N THR A 277 -5.69 -4.49 25.26
CA THR A 277 -5.49 -3.80 26.54
C THR A 277 -4.24 -2.94 26.52
N ILE A 278 -4.27 -1.86 27.27
CA ILE A 278 -3.10 -1.08 27.66
C ILE A 278 -3.13 -1.02 29.18
N SER A 279 -2.19 -1.64 29.84
CA SER A 279 -2.11 -1.62 31.30
C SER A 279 -0.80 -1.01 31.78
N HIS A 280 -0.90 -0.25 32.85
CA HIS A 280 0.23 0.34 33.56
C HIS A 280 0.32 -0.27 34.96
N ASN A 281 0.62 -1.54 35.00
CA ASN A 281 1.08 -2.18 36.24
C ASN A 281 2.53 -2.51 35.97
N SER A 282 3.46 -1.80 36.61
CA SER A 282 4.89 -2.01 36.35
C SER A 282 5.25 -3.49 36.13
N PRO A 283 5.65 -3.91 34.96
CA PRO A 283 5.99 -3.18 33.72
C PRO A 283 4.77 -2.78 32.87
N TYR A 284 4.95 -1.80 31.98
CA TYR A 284 3.92 -1.33 31.05
C TYR A 284 3.64 -2.42 29.98
N LEU A 285 2.37 -2.81 29.83
CA LEU A 285 1.94 -3.86 28.92
C LEU A 285 1.01 -3.31 27.84
N ILE A 286 1.26 -3.67 26.58
CA ILE A 286 0.33 -3.41 25.46
C ILE A 286 0.00 -4.74 24.82
N ASP A 287 -1.26 -5.14 24.83
CA ASP A 287 -1.75 -6.34 24.18
C ASP A 287 -2.34 -5.99 22.81
N PHE A 288 -1.82 -6.63 21.78
CA PHE A 288 -2.33 -6.52 20.43
C PHE A 288 -2.96 -7.83 19.98
N ILE A 289 -4.03 -7.73 19.20
CA ILE A 289 -4.56 -8.81 18.38
C ILE A 289 -4.11 -8.56 16.95
N ILE A 290 -3.39 -9.51 16.36
CA ILE A 290 -2.73 -9.37 15.07
C ILE A 290 -3.18 -10.51 14.17
N GLY A 291 -3.42 -10.25 12.89
CA GLY A 291 -3.62 -11.29 11.88
C GLY A 291 -2.35 -12.12 11.63
N THR A 292 -2.53 -13.27 11.02
CA THR A 292 -1.45 -14.26 10.77
C THR A 292 -0.39 -13.78 9.77
N SER A 293 -0.67 -12.75 8.99
CA SER A 293 0.26 -12.20 7.99
C SER A 293 1.55 -11.58 8.59
N ILE A 294 1.53 -11.25 9.89
CA ILE A 294 2.74 -10.83 10.63
C ILE A 294 3.49 -12.01 11.26
N ALA A 295 2.99 -13.24 11.15
CA ALA A 295 3.67 -14.39 11.73
C ALA A 295 5.13 -14.48 11.28
N LEU A 296 5.41 -14.27 10.01
CA LEU A 296 6.76 -14.30 9.46
C LEU A 296 7.69 -13.19 9.98
N PRO A 297 7.30 -11.90 9.98
CA PRO A 297 8.07 -10.85 10.63
C PRO A 297 8.35 -11.11 12.12
N LEU A 298 7.35 -11.55 12.87
CA LEU A 298 7.50 -11.88 14.29
C LEU A 298 8.43 -13.08 14.50
N LEU A 299 8.31 -14.11 13.66
CA LEU A 299 9.20 -15.27 13.68
C LEU A 299 10.67 -14.85 13.48
N LYS A 300 10.97 -13.98 12.51
CA LYS A 300 12.33 -13.45 12.29
C LYS A 300 12.84 -12.67 13.51
N VAL A 301 11.98 -11.88 14.17
CA VAL A 301 12.34 -11.18 15.41
C VAL A 301 12.68 -12.16 16.54
N LEU A 302 11.87 -13.21 16.73
CA LEU A 302 12.09 -14.22 17.77
C LEU A 302 13.37 -15.03 17.52
N ILE A 303 13.64 -15.39 16.27
CA ILE A 303 14.90 -16.08 15.90
C ILE A 303 16.11 -15.20 16.25
N LEU A 304 16.07 -13.91 15.91
CA LEU A 304 17.15 -12.97 16.25
C LEU A 304 17.33 -12.81 17.75
N ILE A 305 16.25 -12.78 18.54
CA ILE A 305 16.29 -12.74 20.00
C ILE A 305 16.96 -14.01 20.54
N LYS A 306 16.59 -15.18 20.02
CA LYS A 306 17.18 -16.47 20.40
C LYS A 306 18.68 -16.52 20.09
N GLU A 307 19.11 -16.07 18.92
CA GLU A 307 20.52 -16.02 18.54
C GLU A 307 21.31 -15.07 19.44
N LYS A 308 20.76 -13.88 19.75
CA LYS A 308 21.36 -12.92 20.66
C LYS A 308 21.50 -13.49 22.08
N ASN A 309 20.48 -14.21 22.57
CA ASN A 309 20.50 -14.86 23.87
C ASN A 309 21.57 -15.96 23.92
N LYS A 310 21.77 -16.74 22.85
CA LYS A 310 22.85 -17.72 22.74
C LYS A 310 24.24 -17.07 22.77
N LEU A 311 24.42 -15.94 22.11
CA LEU A 311 25.69 -15.17 22.13
C LEU A 311 25.96 -14.58 23.51
N ASN A 312 24.94 -14.03 24.18
CA ASN A 312 25.08 -13.49 25.53
C ASN A 312 25.37 -14.59 26.57
N LYS A 313 24.75 -15.78 26.45
CA LYS A 313 25.08 -16.95 27.32
C LYS A 313 26.51 -17.46 27.11
N LYS A 314 27.12 -17.27 25.94
CA LYS A 314 28.55 -17.58 25.72
C LYS A 314 29.49 -16.57 26.37
N ASN A 315 29.04 -15.32 26.59
CA ASN A 315 29.84 -14.21 27.11
C ASN A 315 29.62 -13.91 28.61
N GLN A 316 28.64 -14.54 29.25
CA GLN A 316 28.33 -14.34 30.67
C GLN A 316 28.27 -15.68 31.42
N GLN A 317 29.31 -15.97 32.17
CA GLN A 317 29.18 -16.74 33.40
C GLN A 317 28.54 -15.82 34.45
N LEU A 318 27.41 -16.29 35.05
CA LEU A 318 26.74 -15.73 36.22
C LEU A 318 25.89 -14.47 36.02
N ASP A 319 24.57 -14.67 35.77
CA ASP A 319 23.55 -14.10 36.64
C ASP A 319 22.22 -14.84 36.50
N LEU A 320 21.67 -15.28 37.64
CA LEU A 320 20.55 -16.19 37.79
C LEU A 320 19.23 -15.40 37.92
N THR A 321 18.75 -14.77 36.86
CA THR A 321 17.33 -14.42 36.73
C THR A 321 16.90 -14.80 35.32
N ALA A 322 16.35 -16.01 35.23
CA ALA A 322 16.03 -16.64 33.94
C ALA A 322 14.84 -15.97 33.24
N PRO A 323 15.01 -15.54 31.99
CA PRO A 323 13.89 -15.39 31.09
C PRO A 323 13.41 -16.78 30.63
N LYS A 324 12.22 -16.85 30.05
CA LYS A 324 11.54 -18.01 29.47
C LYS A 324 12.53 -19.05 28.94
N THR A 325 12.30 -20.30 29.32
CA THR A 325 13.18 -21.41 28.94
C THR A 325 13.35 -21.47 27.43
N ASP A 326 14.53 -21.89 26.96
CA ASP A 326 14.77 -22.11 25.52
C ASP A 326 13.67 -22.97 24.90
N GLN A 327 13.00 -23.82 25.69
CA GLN A 327 11.85 -24.65 25.30
C GLN A 327 10.58 -23.85 24.98
N GLU A 328 10.26 -22.81 25.77
CA GLU A 328 9.09 -21.92 25.46
C GLU A 328 9.32 -21.12 24.19
N LEU A 329 10.56 -20.64 23.98
CA LEU A 329 10.93 -19.92 22.78
C LEU A 329 10.89 -20.83 21.54
N ASP A 330 11.34 -22.08 21.68
CA ASP A 330 11.29 -23.10 20.63
C ASP A 330 9.83 -23.48 20.29
N TYR A 331 8.98 -23.57 21.30
CA TYR A 331 7.55 -23.81 21.09
C TYR A 331 6.89 -22.64 20.33
N MET A 332 7.17 -21.40 20.72
CA MET A 332 6.63 -20.21 20.01
C MET A 332 7.15 -20.11 18.57
N ILE A 333 8.44 -20.38 18.37
CA ILE A 333 9.04 -20.43 17.03
C ILE A 333 8.36 -21.51 16.19
N SER A 334 8.11 -22.71 16.75
CA SER A 334 7.42 -23.80 16.05
C SER A 334 6.00 -23.43 15.66
N GLN A 335 5.22 -22.82 16.56
CA GLN A 335 3.86 -22.37 16.26
C GLN A 335 3.82 -21.29 15.17
N LEU A 336 4.72 -20.31 15.26
CA LEU A 336 4.81 -19.25 14.26
C LEU A 336 5.35 -19.77 12.92
N SER A 337 6.29 -20.76 12.94
CA SER A 337 6.78 -21.39 11.71
C SER A 337 5.65 -22.10 10.97
N THR A 338 4.81 -22.84 11.67
CA THR A 338 3.64 -23.50 11.07
C THR A 338 2.67 -22.50 10.45
N LEU A 339 2.42 -21.37 11.12
CA LEU A 339 1.59 -20.29 10.61
C LEU A 339 2.26 -19.53 9.45
N ALA A 340 3.57 -19.32 9.54
CA ALA A 340 4.35 -18.66 8.48
C ALA A 340 4.44 -19.55 7.24
N GLU A 341 4.67 -20.85 7.37
CA GLU A 341 4.66 -21.81 6.26
C GLU A 341 3.31 -21.89 5.60
N ALA A 342 2.21 -21.87 6.38
CA ALA A 342 0.85 -21.82 5.82
C ALA A 342 0.59 -20.52 5.05
N THR A 343 1.22 -19.41 5.45
CA THR A 343 1.14 -18.09 4.79
C THR A 343 2.12 -18.00 3.62
N GLU A 344 3.35 -18.48 3.77
CA GLU A 344 4.37 -18.54 2.71
C GLU A 344 4.00 -19.52 1.61
N ASN A 345 3.50 -20.70 1.94
CA ASN A 345 3.02 -21.67 0.93
C ASN A 345 1.86 -21.13 0.09
N LYS A 346 1.09 -20.16 0.61
CA LYS A 346 0.08 -19.44 -0.17
C LYS A 346 0.63 -18.20 -0.89
N ALA A 347 1.63 -17.53 -0.34
CA ALA A 347 2.21 -16.30 -0.91
C ALA A 347 3.44 -16.57 -1.79
N SER A 348 4.20 -17.66 -1.56
CA SER A 348 5.43 -17.99 -2.28
C SER A 348 5.26 -18.99 -3.42
N GLN A 349 4.07 -19.57 -3.59
CA GLN A 349 3.76 -20.31 -4.81
C GLN A 349 3.64 -19.29 -5.94
N THR A 350 4.81 -19.02 -6.56
CA THR A 350 4.93 -18.55 -7.94
C THR A 350 4.55 -17.11 -8.27
N ILE A 351 5.13 -16.09 -7.64
CA ILE A 351 5.41 -14.90 -8.45
C ILE A 351 6.51 -15.34 -9.42
N ASP A 352 6.12 -15.69 -10.63
CA ASP A 352 7.05 -16.12 -11.70
C ASP A 352 7.85 -14.95 -12.29
N LEU A 353 8.04 -13.88 -11.51
CA LEU A 353 8.73 -12.66 -11.84
C LEU A 353 9.79 -12.36 -10.75
N PRO A 354 11.01 -12.91 -10.85
CA PRO A 354 12.06 -12.77 -9.84
C PRO A 354 12.31 -11.32 -9.44
N TYR A 355 12.37 -10.41 -10.40
CA TYR A 355 12.54 -8.98 -10.17
C TYR A 355 11.51 -8.39 -9.18
N LEU A 356 10.23 -8.69 -9.38
CA LEU A 356 9.17 -8.18 -8.49
C LEU A 356 9.19 -8.88 -7.14
N LYS A 357 9.50 -10.18 -7.11
CA LYS A 357 9.65 -10.93 -5.88
C LYS A 357 10.74 -10.31 -5.00
N ASP A 358 11.90 -10.01 -5.57
CA ASP A 358 13.01 -9.40 -4.85
C ASP A 358 12.65 -8.01 -4.32
N LYS A 359 11.96 -7.17 -5.12
CA LYS A 359 11.47 -5.86 -4.69
C LYS A 359 10.43 -5.93 -3.56
N ILE A 360 9.56 -6.91 -3.59
CA ILE A 360 8.57 -7.13 -2.51
C ILE A 360 9.27 -7.59 -1.23
N ILE A 361 10.22 -8.53 -1.32
CA ILE A 361 11.01 -9.00 -0.18
C ILE A 361 11.81 -7.84 0.43
N GLU A 362 12.53 -7.06 -0.38
CA GLU A 362 13.25 -5.86 0.06
C GLU A 362 12.31 -4.89 0.79
N SER A 363 11.10 -4.68 0.25
CA SER A 363 10.10 -3.81 0.85
C SER A 363 9.59 -4.33 2.19
N GLN A 364 9.40 -5.65 2.32
CA GLN A 364 9.03 -6.29 3.59
C GLN A 364 10.15 -6.13 4.63
N GLU A 365 11.39 -6.32 4.24
CA GLU A 365 12.56 -6.16 5.13
C GLU A 365 12.68 -4.72 5.63
N GLN A 366 12.56 -3.74 4.74
CA GLN A 366 12.55 -2.31 5.13
C GLN A 366 11.41 -1.97 6.08
N ASN A 367 10.21 -2.51 5.86
CA ASN A 367 9.09 -2.30 6.76
C ASN A 367 9.32 -2.93 8.12
N ASN A 368 9.92 -4.12 8.17
CA ASN A 368 10.26 -4.81 9.43
C ASN A 368 11.27 -4.00 10.25
N GLU A 369 12.28 -3.40 9.62
CA GLU A 369 13.21 -2.51 10.31
C GLU A 369 12.51 -1.24 10.84
N LYS A 370 11.63 -0.63 10.05
CA LYS A 370 10.81 0.50 10.48
C LYS A 370 9.81 0.14 11.59
N PHE A 371 9.38 -1.12 11.69
CA PHE A 371 8.55 -1.61 12.77
C PHE A 371 9.33 -1.77 14.08
N LYS A 372 10.57 -2.26 14.00
CA LYS A 372 11.45 -2.43 15.17
C LYS A 372 11.91 -1.10 15.78
N ALA A 373 12.16 -0.08 14.95
CA ALA A 373 12.73 1.19 15.38
C ALA A 373 11.91 1.87 16.52
N PRO A 374 10.59 2.06 16.43
CA PRO A 374 9.79 2.64 17.50
C PRO A 374 9.73 1.74 18.73
N LEU A 375 9.71 0.41 18.58
CA LEU A 375 9.74 -0.51 19.71
C LEU A 375 11.03 -0.34 20.52
N ASN A 376 12.16 -0.27 19.83
CA ASN A 376 13.47 -0.02 20.45
C ASN A 376 13.53 1.35 21.14
N HIS A 377 13.03 2.40 20.45
CA HIS A 377 13.03 3.77 20.96
C HIS A 377 12.25 3.90 22.28
N TYR A 378 11.09 3.28 22.36
CA TYR A 378 10.22 3.33 23.53
C TYR A 378 10.52 2.24 24.57
N GLY A 379 11.53 1.40 24.38
CA GLY A 379 11.99 0.40 25.36
C GLY A 379 11.16 -0.89 25.38
N PHE A 380 10.43 -1.22 24.33
CA PHE A 380 9.69 -2.47 24.20
C PHE A 380 10.49 -3.62 23.53
N ALA A 381 11.74 -3.39 23.16
CA ALA A 381 12.45 -4.29 22.25
C ALA A 381 13.23 -5.41 22.93
N ASN A 382 13.37 -5.45 24.25
CA ASN A 382 14.46 -6.25 24.81
C ASN A 382 14.08 -7.43 25.69
N ARG A 383 12.84 -7.65 26.13
CA ARG A 383 12.68 -8.73 27.10
C ARG A 383 11.48 -9.69 26.97
N GLU A 384 10.29 -9.28 26.65
CA GLU A 384 9.19 -10.26 26.63
C GLU A 384 8.12 -9.91 25.58
N VAL A 385 8.17 -10.61 24.47
CA VAL A 385 7.04 -10.71 23.54
C VAL A 385 6.32 -12.00 23.91
N GLU A 386 5.15 -11.89 24.57
CA GLU A 386 4.28 -13.04 24.76
C GLU A 386 3.41 -13.19 23.53
N ILE A 387 3.53 -14.33 22.86
CA ILE A 387 2.71 -14.68 21.71
C ILE A 387 1.82 -15.84 22.14
N SER A 388 0.52 -15.65 22.09
CA SER A 388 -0.45 -16.72 22.23
C SER A 388 -1.26 -16.85 20.94
N VAL A 389 -1.33 -18.08 20.43
CA VAL A 389 -2.21 -18.41 19.31
C VAL A 389 -3.57 -18.74 19.90
N GLN A 390 -4.61 -17.96 19.58
CA GLN A 390 -5.98 -18.27 19.97
C GLN A 390 -6.71 -18.80 18.73
N THR A 391 -7.11 -20.05 18.80
CA THR A 391 -8.03 -20.66 17.86
C THR A 391 -9.44 -20.45 18.39
N THR A 392 -10.25 -19.64 17.73
CA THR A 392 -11.69 -19.63 18.01
C THR A 392 -12.31 -20.86 17.40
N ALA A 393 -12.67 -21.84 18.26
CA ALA A 393 -13.56 -22.91 17.85
C ALA A 393 -14.86 -22.25 17.39
N LYS A 394 -15.24 -22.43 16.12
CA LYS A 394 -16.58 -22.08 15.64
C LYS A 394 -17.59 -22.85 16.48
N THR A 395 -18.25 -22.18 17.42
CA THR A 395 -19.52 -22.68 17.94
C THR A 395 -20.48 -22.70 16.77
N LYS A 396 -20.75 -23.88 16.25
CA LYS A 396 -21.87 -24.08 15.35
C LYS A 396 -23.12 -23.66 16.14
N PHE A 397 -23.69 -22.52 15.77
CA PHE A 397 -25.08 -22.27 16.09
C PHE A 397 -25.87 -23.32 15.33
N THR A 398 -26.29 -24.37 16.03
CA THR A 398 -27.33 -25.24 15.57
C THR A 398 -28.61 -24.42 15.54
N ASP A 399 -29.16 -24.25 14.35
CA ASP A 399 -30.51 -23.73 14.18
C ASP A 399 -31.45 -24.47 15.11
N SER A 400 -32.06 -23.76 16.02
CA SER A 400 -33.16 -24.30 16.81
C SER A 400 -34.34 -24.56 15.86
N PRO A 401 -34.94 -25.72 15.87
CA PRO A 401 -36.11 -25.96 15.04
C PRO A 401 -37.29 -25.13 15.56
N ASN A 402 -38.02 -24.60 14.63
CA ASN A 402 -39.29 -23.90 14.80
C ASN A 402 -40.19 -24.54 15.88
N MET A 403 -40.70 -23.66 16.77
CA MET A 403 -42.05 -23.73 17.29
C MET A 403 -42.75 -22.39 17.08
#